data_bdf8c10e7c0ec7501647803ed1837d1b
#
_entry.id   bdf8c10e7c0ec7501647803ed1837d1b
#
_cell.length_a   1.000
_cell.length_b   1.000
_cell.length_c   1.000
_cell.angle_alpha   90.00
_cell.angle_beta   90.00
_cell.angle_gamma   90.00
#
_symmetry.space_group_name_H-M   'P 1'
#
loop_
_entity.id
_entity.type
_entity.pdbx_description
1 polymer ?
#
loop_
_entity_poly.entity_id
_entity_poly.type
_entity_poly.pdbx_seq_one_letter_code
_entity_poly.pdbx_strand_id
1 'polypeptide(L)'
;MSFRIEKDTMGEVKVPSDKYWGAQTERSRNNFKIGPEASMPKEIIYAFGYLKKAAAMANHELGVLAADKKDLIAKACDEIIAGKLDDQFPLVIWQTGSGTQSNMNANEVIAYRAHVLSGGSLGDEKKVLHPNDDVNKSQSSNDTFPTAMHIASYK
;
A
#
# COMPACT_ATOMS: atom_id res chain seq x y z
N MET A 1 7.67 10.62 19.66
CA MET A 1 7.48 9.75 18.47
C MET A 1 8.84 9.44 17.89
N SER A 2 9.14 8.17 17.63
CA SER A 2 10.35 7.75 16.92
C SER A 2 10.07 7.72 15.42
N PHE A 3 11.13 7.96 14.63
CA PHE A 3 11.05 7.98 13.16
C PHE A 3 12.10 7.05 12.58
N ARG A 4 11.83 6.46 11.44
CA ARG A 4 12.80 5.81 10.58
C ARG A 4 12.99 6.62 9.31
N ILE A 5 14.11 6.42 8.64
CA ILE A 5 14.39 7.03 7.33
C ILE A 5 13.97 6.04 6.24
N GLU A 6 13.09 6.48 5.38
CA GLU A 6 12.76 5.80 4.12
C GLU A 6 13.33 6.60 2.96
N LYS A 7 13.60 5.94 1.84
CA LYS A 7 14.23 6.54 0.69
C LYS A 7 13.49 6.17 -0.60
N ASP A 8 13.30 7.14 -1.44
CA ASP A 8 12.81 6.97 -2.81
C ASP A 8 13.69 7.73 -3.80
N THR A 9 13.28 7.82 -5.07
CA THR A 9 14.02 8.55 -6.10
C THR A 9 14.16 10.06 -5.85
N MET A 10 13.32 10.63 -4.96
CA MET A 10 13.34 12.03 -4.57
C MET A 10 14.22 12.29 -3.33
N GLY A 11 14.80 11.24 -2.73
CA GLY A 11 15.67 11.33 -1.56
C GLY A 11 15.05 10.77 -0.28
N GLU A 12 15.60 11.16 0.85
CA GLU A 12 15.20 10.67 2.16
C GLU A 12 13.97 11.39 2.71
N VAL A 13 13.15 10.65 3.46
CA VAL A 13 12.01 11.18 4.20
C VAL A 13 11.85 10.46 5.54
N LYS A 14 11.46 11.22 6.57
CA LYS A 14 11.19 10.67 7.91
C LYS A 14 9.78 10.13 7.97
N VAL A 15 9.64 8.85 8.30
CA VAL A 15 8.37 8.14 8.47
C VAL A 15 8.24 7.68 9.92
N PRO A 16 7.07 7.78 10.57
CA PRO A 16 6.89 7.23 11.91
C PRO A 16 7.29 5.76 11.97
N SER A 17 8.09 5.37 12.96
CA SER A 17 8.73 4.04 12.97
C SER A 17 7.77 2.86 13.21
N ASP A 18 6.57 3.15 13.71
CA ASP A 18 5.51 2.17 13.98
C ASP A 18 4.54 1.98 12.79
N LYS A 19 4.69 2.75 11.71
CA LYS A 19 3.75 2.74 10.58
C LYS A 19 4.27 1.91 9.41
N TYR A 20 3.36 1.19 8.73
CA TYR A 20 3.69 0.35 7.56
C TYR A 20 3.79 1.12 6.25
N TRP A 21 3.36 2.38 6.18
CA TRP A 21 3.57 3.16 4.96
C TRP A 21 5.03 3.60 4.80
N GLY A 22 5.40 3.99 3.59
CA GLY A 22 6.75 4.37 3.23
C GLY A 22 6.88 5.81 2.78
N ALA A 23 7.89 6.06 1.95
CA ALA A 23 8.27 7.39 1.49
C ALA A 23 7.17 8.10 0.68
N GLN A 24 6.51 7.39 -0.25
CA GLN A 24 5.50 7.98 -1.13
C GLN A 24 4.28 8.46 -0.35
N THR A 25 3.78 7.64 0.58
CA THR A 25 2.66 8.02 1.45
C THR A 25 3.02 9.20 2.34
N GLU A 26 4.21 9.20 2.94
CA GLU A 26 4.63 10.31 3.80
C GLU A 26 4.77 11.62 3.03
N ARG A 27 5.27 11.58 1.79
CA ARG A 27 5.30 12.77 0.92
C ARG A 27 3.89 13.27 0.61
N SER A 28 2.95 12.36 0.32
CA SER A 28 1.55 12.72 0.10
C SER A 28 0.93 13.41 1.32
N ARG A 29 1.17 12.88 2.53
CA ARG A 29 0.73 13.53 3.78
C ARG A 29 1.27 14.94 3.94
N ASN A 30 2.52 15.15 3.56
CA ASN A 30 3.16 16.46 3.65
C ASN A 30 2.65 17.46 2.60
N ASN A 31 2.33 16.97 1.39
CA ASN A 31 1.92 17.80 0.25
C ASN A 31 0.43 18.15 0.28
N PHE A 32 -0.42 17.26 0.74
CA PHE A 32 -1.88 17.41 0.68
C PHE A 32 -2.49 17.52 2.08
N LYS A 33 -2.45 18.72 2.64
CA LYS A 33 -3.02 19.05 3.95
C LYS A 33 -4.39 19.74 3.81
N ILE A 34 -5.29 19.12 3.06
CA ILE A 34 -6.61 19.67 2.72
C ILE A 34 -7.69 18.77 3.29
N GLY A 35 -8.44 19.28 4.25
CA GLY A 35 -9.48 18.52 4.94
C GLY A 35 -8.93 17.59 6.04
N PRO A 36 -9.78 16.73 6.60
CA PRO A 36 -9.38 15.83 7.68
C PRO A 36 -8.44 14.73 7.19
N GLU A 37 -7.44 14.39 7.99
CA GLU A 37 -6.58 13.23 7.76
C GLU A 37 -7.41 11.94 7.75
N ALA A 38 -6.89 10.90 7.08
CA ALA A 38 -7.53 9.59 6.93
C ALA A 38 -8.98 9.67 6.42
N SER A 39 -9.23 10.61 5.50
CA SER A 39 -10.57 10.81 4.94
C SER A 39 -10.89 9.95 3.71
N MET A 40 -9.94 9.13 3.23
CA MET A 40 -10.23 8.15 2.17
C MET A 40 -11.26 7.12 2.69
N PRO A 41 -12.40 6.90 1.99
CA PRO A 41 -13.40 5.94 2.42
C PRO A 41 -12.82 4.54 2.66
N LYS A 42 -13.20 3.91 3.76
CA LYS A 42 -12.71 2.57 4.13
C LYS A 42 -13.07 1.51 3.11
N GLU A 43 -14.21 1.67 2.46
CA GLU A 43 -14.69 0.80 1.38
C GLU A 43 -13.67 0.75 0.22
N ILE A 44 -13.07 1.90 -0.13
CA ILE A 44 -12.00 1.97 -1.14
C ILE A 44 -10.72 1.30 -0.63
N ILE A 45 -10.37 1.48 0.63
CA ILE A 45 -9.20 0.85 1.25
C ILE A 45 -9.36 -0.68 1.21
N TYR A 46 -10.51 -1.20 1.64
CA TYR A 46 -10.79 -2.64 1.60
C TYR A 46 -10.85 -3.18 0.16
N ALA A 47 -11.37 -2.38 -0.76
CA ALA A 47 -11.38 -2.73 -2.18
C ALA A 47 -9.96 -2.88 -2.75
N PHE A 48 -9.01 -2.04 -2.34
CA PHE A 48 -7.59 -2.25 -2.67
C PHE A 48 -7.06 -3.60 -2.13
N GLY A 49 -7.48 -4.02 -0.95
CA GLY A 49 -7.12 -5.35 -0.42
C GLY A 49 -7.55 -6.48 -1.37
N TYR A 50 -8.81 -6.48 -1.83
CA TYR A 50 -9.30 -7.46 -2.81
C TYR A 50 -8.55 -7.38 -4.14
N LEU A 51 -8.38 -6.18 -4.68
CA LEU A 51 -7.72 -5.95 -5.96
C LEU A 51 -6.26 -6.42 -5.93
N LYS A 52 -5.49 -6.01 -4.94
CA LYS A 52 -4.07 -6.35 -4.82
C LYS A 52 -3.85 -7.86 -4.59
N LYS A 53 -4.74 -8.49 -3.84
CA LYS A 53 -4.74 -9.94 -3.66
C LYS A 53 -4.99 -10.66 -4.99
N ALA A 54 -6.01 -10.25 -5.74
CA ALA A 54 -6.31 -10.82 -7.06
C ALA A 54 -5.16 -10.62 -8.06
N ALA A 55 -4.57 -9.42 -8.10
CA ALA A 55 -3.42 -9.11 -8.96
C ALA A 55 -2.20 -9.98 -8.62
N ALA A 56 -1.92 -10.20 -7.33
CA ALA A 56 -0.81 -11.08 -6.92
C ALA A 56 -1.04 -12.53 -7.34
N MET A 57 -2.28 -13.03 -7.24
CA MET A 57 -2.65 -14.36 -7.71
C MET A 57 -2.47 -14.49 -9.23
N ALA A 58 -3.00 -13.54 -10.01
CA ALA A 58 -2.88 -13.54 -11.46
C ALA A 58 -1.40 -13.44 -11.90
N ASN A 59 -0.61 -12.57 -11.29
CA ASN A 59 0.83 -12.45 -11.59
C ASN A 59 1.59 -13.74 -11.26
N HIS A 60 1.20 -14.47 -10.23
CA HIS A 60 1.78 -15.77 -9.92
C HIS A 60 1.42 -16.82 -10.98
N GLU A 61 0.16 -16.92 -11.36
CA GLU A 61 -0.32 -17.85 -12.41
C GLU A 61 0.37 -17.58 -13.77
N LEU A 62 0.64 -16.30 -14.07
CA LEU A 62 1.40 -15.90 -15.26
C LEU A 62 2.92 -16.11 -15.14
N GLY A 63 3.40 -16.61 -14.00
CA GLY A 63 4.82 -16.90 -13.78
C GLY A 63 5.72 -15.68 -13.56
N VAL A 64 5.14 -14.49 -13.31
CA VAL A 64 5.90 -13.24 -13.14
C VAL A 64 6.06 -12.81 -11.67
N LEU A 65 5.43 -13.52 -10.73
CA LEU A 65 5.56 -13.32 -9.29
C LEU A 65 5.78 -14.66 -8.58
N ALA A 66 6.81 -14.75 -7.74
CA ALA A 66 7.13 -15.95 -6.99
C ALA A 66 6.05 -16.30 -5.96
N ALA A 67 5.89 -17.61 -5.65
CA ALA A 67 4.82 -18.10 -4.78
C ALA A 67 4.89 -17.53 -3.35
N ASP A 68 6.09 -17.47 -2.77
CA ASP A 68 6.34 -16.92 -1.43
C ASP A 68 5.94 -15.44 -1.34
N LYS A 69 6.25 -14.64 -2.35
CA LYS A 69 5.85 -13.23 -2.46
C LYS A 69 4.33 -13.08 -2.59
N LYS A 70 3.70 -13.89 -3.47
CA LYS A 70 2.23 -13.93 -3.63
C LYS A 70 1.55 -14.24 -2.29
N ASP A 71 2.05 -15.22 -1.54
CA ASP A 71 1.46 -15.64 -0.26
C ASP A 71 1.57 -14.54 0.80
N LEU A 72 2.70 -13.84 0.86
CA LEU A 72 2.91 -12.70 1.77
C LEU A 72 2.00 -11.52 1.42
N ILE A 73 1.87 -11.19 0.14
CA ILE A 73 0.94 -10.14 -0.34
C ILE A 73 -0.50 -10.51 0.05
N ALA A 74 -0.91 -11.75 -0.21
CA ALA A 74 -2.27 -12.22 0.10
C ALA A 74 -2.59 -12.10 1.59
N LYS A 75 -1.65 -12.49 2.48
CA LYS A 75 -1.82 -12.36 3.94
C LYS A 75 -1.98 -10.91 4.38
N ALA A 76 -1.15 -9.99 3.87
CA ALA A 76 -1.27 -8.57 4.19
C ALA A 76 -2.59 -7.98 3.67
N CYS A 77 -3.03 -8.38 2.47
CA CYS A 77 -4.31 -7.98 1.91
C CYS A 77 -5.50 -8.47 2.76
N ASP A 78 -5.44 -9.69 3.30
CA ASP A 78 -6.48 -10.22 4.19
C ASP A 78 -6.61 -9.39 5.48
N GLU A 79 -5.50 -8.88 6.01
CA GLU A 79 -5.54 -7.97 7.16
C GLU A 79 -6.17 -6.61 6.80
N ILE A 80 -5.92 -6.08 5.60
CA ILE A 80 -6.57 -4.85 5.11
C ILE A 80 -8.08 -5.08 4.99
N ILE A 81 -8.50 -6.16 4.34
CA ILE A 81 -9.92 -6.52 4.15
C ILE A 81 -10.63 -6.68 5.50
N ALA A 82 -9.94 -7.22 6.50
CA ALA A 82 -10.45 -7.39 7.85
C ALA A 82 -10.43 -6.12 8.71
N GLY A 83 -10.01 -4.96 8.17
CA GLY A 83 -9.94 -3.70 8.89
C GLY A 83 -8.84 -3.61 9.96
N LYS A 84 -7.91 -4.56 9.99
CA LYS A 84 -6.83 -4.59 10.99
C LYS A 84 -5.74 -3.55 10.78
N LEU A 85 -5.71 -2.95 9.60
CA LEU A 85 -4.69 -1.98 9.19
C LEU A 85 -5.29 -0.60 8.87
N ASP A 86 -6.48 -0.27 9.36
CA ASP A 86 -7.19 0.98 9.08
C ASP A 86 -6.36 2.23 9.41
N ASP A 87 -5.56 2.19 10.48
CA ASP A 87 -4.68 3.27 10.92
C ASP A 87 -3.43 3.45 10.04
N GLN A 88 -3.27 2.62 9.00
CA GLN A 88 -2.16 2.68 8.06
C GLN A 88 -2.50 3.45 6.77
N PHE A 89 -3.69 4.03 6.68
CA PHE A 89 -4.19 4.76 5.52
C PHE A 89 -4.51 6.22 5.89
N PRO A 90 -3.46 7.06 6.08
CA PRO A 90 -3.62 8.41 6.62
C PRO A 90 -4.02 9.46 5.59
N LEU A 91 -4.15 9.09 4.31
CA LEU A 91 -4.28 10.06 3.23
C LEU A 91 -5.67 10.72 3.18
N VAL A 92 -5.70 11.93 2.63
CA VAL A 92 -6.92 12.69 2.40
C VAL A 92 -7.51 12.37 1.04
N ILE A 93 -8.82 12.61 0.87
CA ILE A 93 -9.47 12.48 -0.45
C ILE A 93 -9.00 13.55 -1.45
N TRP A 94 -8.58 14.71 -0.95
CA TRP A 94 -8.09 15.83 -1.76
C TRP A 94 -6.61 15.64 -2.11
N GLN A 95 -6.34 14.68 -2.97
CA GLN A 95 -5.05 14.35 -3.54
C GLN A 95 -5.11 14.48 -5.07
N THR A 96 -4.12 13.93 -5.82
CA THR A 96 -4.19 13.95 -7.29
C THR A 96 -5.39 13.13 -7.81
N GLY A 97 -6.02 13.60 -8.89
CA GLY A 97 -7.22 12.97 -9.45
C GLY A 97 -7.01 11.56 -10.02
N SER A 98 -5.75 11.15 -10.27
CA SER A 98 -5.40 9.81 -10.72
C SER A 98 -5.50 8.72 -9.64
N GLY A 99 -5.58 9.10 -8.35
CA GLY A 99 -5.58 8.16 -7.23
C GLY A 99 -4.23 7.49 -6.96
N THR A 100 -3.15 7.99 -7.55
CA THR A 100 -1.80 7.41 -7.42
C THR A 100 -1.34 7.31 -5.96
N GLN A 101 -1.60 8.32 -5.15
CA GLN A 101 -1.21 8.32 -3.74
C GLN A 101 -1.90 7.20 -2.97
N SER A 102 -3.20 6.96 -3.18
CA SER A 102 -3.92 5.85 -2.54
C SER A 102 -3.42 4.49 -3.00
N ASN A 103 -3.14 4.33 -4.30
CA ASN A 103 -2.53 3.11 -4.82
C ASN A 103 -1.15 2.85 -4.19
N MET A 104 -0.31 3.89 -4.10
CA MET A 104 1.02 3.76 -3.48
C MET A 104 0.93 3.50 -1.98
N ASN A 105 -0.03 4.11 -1.27
CA ASN A 105 -0.25 3.82 0.15
C ASN A 105 -0.59 2.33 0.34
N ALA A 106 -1.49 1.77 -0.46
CA ALA A 106 -1.80 0.34 -0.41
C ALA A 106 -0.56 -0.52 -0.72
N ASN A 107 0.22 -0.18 -1.75
CA ASN A 107 1.44 -0.91 -2.12
C ASN A 107 2.47 -0.90 -0.99
N GLU A 108 2.72 0.25 -0.37
CA GLU A 108 3.69 0.38 0.71
C GLU A 108 3.24 -0.37 1.97
N VAL A 109 1.98 -0.22 2.38
CA VAL A 109 1.43 -0.93 3.55
C VAL A 109 1.51 -2.44 3.35
N ILE A 110 1.13 -2.95 2.18
CA ILE A 110 1.20 -4.38 1.87
C ILE A 110 2.64 -4.88 1.90
N ALA A 111 3.58 -4.18 1.24
CA ALA A 111 4.96 -4.59 1.17
C ALA A 111 5.63 -4.64 2.55
N TYR A 112 5.41 -3.62 3.37
CA TYR A 112 6.07 -3.51 4.67
C TYR A 112 5.40 -4.39 5.73
N ARG A 113 4.08 -4.54 5.67
CA ARG A 113 3.39 -5.52 6.52
C ARG A 113 3.83 -6.94 6.19
N ALA A 114 3.93 -7.28 4.91
CA ALA A 114 4.43 -8.57 4.45
C ALA A 114 5.85 -8.85 4.96
N HIS A 115 6.73 -7.84 4.95
CA HIS A 115 8.07 -7.96 5.50
C HIS A 115 8.06 -8.32 6.99
N VAL A 116 7.22 -7.65 7.79
CA VAL A 116 7.06 -7.97 9.22
C VAL A 116 6.45 -9.36 9.41
N LEU A 117 5.49 -9.76 8.59
CA LEU A 117 4.91 -11.12 8.62
C LEU A 117 5.93 -12.21 8.26
N SER A 118 6.97 -11.89 7.51
CA SER A 118 8.09 -12.80 7.22
C SER A 118 9.15 -12.86 8.31
N GLY A 119 8.99 -12.10 9.40
CA GLY A 119 9.92 -12.03 10.53
C GLY A 119 10.92 -10.89 10.47
N GLY A 120 10.80 -9.99 9.49
CA GLY A 120 11.63 -8.79 9.37
C GLY A 120 11.18 -7.63 10.27
N SER A 121 11.97 -6.56 10.28
CA SER A 121 11.71 -5.32 11.01
C SER A 121 11.51 -4.15 10.04
N LEU A 122 10.67 -3.18 10.41
CA LEU A 122 10.46 -1.96 9.62
C LEU A 122 11.73 -1.13 9.45
N GLY A 123 12.69 -1.26 10.38
CA GLY A 123 13.99 -0.61 10.31
C GLY A 123 14.99 -1.25 9.35
N ASP A 124 14.69 -2.43 8.80
CA ASP A 124 15.58 -3.13 7.88
C ASP A 124 15.76 -2.30 6.59
N GLU A 125 17.01 -2.18 6.15
CA GLU A 125 17.34 -1.46 4.91
C GLU A 125 16.74 -2.17 3.69
N LYS A 126 16.80 -3.50 3.67
CA LYS A 126 16.24 -4.32 2.58
C LYS A 126 15.01 -5.08 3.06
N LYS A 127 13.91 -4.84 2.37
CA LYS A 127 12.63 -5.53 2.64
C LYS A 127 12.39 -6.67 1.65
N VAL A 128 11.60 -7.68 2.08
CA VAL A 128 11.32 -8.89 1.27
C VAL A 128 10.50 -8.57 0.01
N LEU A 129 9.69 -7.52 0.05
CA LEU A 129 8.88 -7.04 -1.07
C LEU A 129 9.18 -5.58 -1.38
N HIS A 130 9.18 -5.25 -2.67
CA HIS A 130 9.21 -3.87 -3.13
C HIS A 130 7.80 -3.39 -3.51
N PRO A 131 7.35 -2.20 -3.05
CA PRO A 131 5.99 -1.70 -3.33
C PRO A 131 5.65 -1.64 -4.81
N ASN A 132 6.56 -1.15 -5.67
CA ASN A 132 6.34 -1.06 -7.12
C ASN A 132 6.61 -2.37 -7.85
N ASP A 133 7.75 -3.01 -7.58
CA ASP A 133 8.24 -4.11 -8.42
C ASP A 133 7.53 -5.43 -8.12
N ASP A 134 7.01 -5.60 -6.90
CA ASP A 134 6.30 -6.81 -6.48
C ASP A 134 4.80 -6.56 -6.31
N VAL A 135 4.40 -5.62 -5.44
CA VAL A 135 2.97 -5.42 -5.11
C VAL A 135 2.22 -4.76 -6.25
N ASN A 136 2.83 -3.78 -6.92
CA ASN A 136 2.23 -3.08 -8.06
C ASN A 136 2.59 -3.69 -9.42
N LYS A 137 3.17 -4.87 -9.44
CA LYS A 137 3.61 -5.52 -10.67
C LYS A 137 2.49 -5.64 -11.69
N SER A 138 2.78 -5.25 -12.94
CA SER A 138 1.84 -5.26 -14.08
C SER A 138 0.59 -4.38 -13.88
N GLN A 139 0.66 -3.35 -13.02
CA GLN A 139 -0.49 -2.50 -12.69
C GLN A 139 -0.21 -1.02 -12.92
N SER A 140 -1.24 -0.28 -13.32
CA SER A 140 -1.26 1.18 -13.36
C SER A 140 -2.23 1.73 -12.34
N SER A 141 -1.92 2.88 -11.72
CA SER A 141 -2.85 3.57 -10.82
C SER A 141 -4.13 3.98 -11.55
N ASN A 142 -4.04 4.28 -12.84
CA ASN A 142 -5.21 4.63 -13.67
C ASN A 142 -6.19 3.47 -13.86
N ASP A 143 -5.75 2.23 -13.63
CA ASP A 143 -6.60 1.05 -13.65
C ASP A 143 -7.00 0.63 -12.23
N THR A 144 -6.05 0.63 -11.29
CA THR A 144 -6.28 0.11 -9.94
C THR A 144 -7.20 0.99 -9.10
N PHE A 145 -7.04 2.31 -9.15
CA PHE A 145 -7.89 3.20 -8.37
C PHE A 145 -9.36 3.17 -8.82
N PRO A 146 -9.70 3.34 -10.13
CA PRO A 146 -11.08 3.20 -10.57
C PRO A 146 -11.64 1.79 -10.34
N THR A 147 -10.84 0.74 -10.47
CA THR A 147 -11.29 -0.62 -10.15
C THR A 147 -11.64 -0.76 -8.66
N ALA A 148 -10.81 -0.21 -7.76
CA ALA A 148 -11.13 -0.17 -6.34
C ALA A 148 -12.42 0.62 -6.04
N MET A 149 -12.65 1.73 -6.75
CA MET A 149 -13.92 2.49 -6.65
C MET A 149 -15.12 1.65 -7.08
N HIS A 150 -15.01 0.90 -8.20
CA HIS A 150 -16.07 0.01 -8.66
C HIS A 150 -16.37 -1.11 -7.66
N ILE A 151 -15.33 -1.77 -7.12
CA ILE A 151 -15.50 -2.79 -6.09
C ILE A 151 -16.18 -2.21 -4.84
N ALA A 152 -15.73 -1.05 -4.38
CA ALA A 152 -16.30 -0.37 -3.22
C ALA A 152 -17.75 0.04 -3.41
N SER A 153 -18.14 0.42 -4.64
CA SER A 153 -19.52 0.82 -4.97
C SER A 153 -20.47 -0.37 -5.12
N TYR A 154 -19.96 -1.55 -5.45
CA TYR A 154 -20.75 -2.77 -5.59
C TYR A 154 -21.05 -3.43 -4.25
N LYS A 155 -20.19 -3.30 -3.26
CA LYS A 155 -20.32 -3.87 -1.90
C LYS A 155 -21.18 -3.01 -0.99
#